data_84a565854c1f6508324b11c499d79713
#
_entry.id   84a565854c1f6508324b11c499d79713
#
_cell.length_a   1.000
_cell.length_b   1.000
_cell.length_c   1.000
_cell.angle_alpha   90.00
_cell.angle_beta   90.00
_cell.angle_gamma   90.00
#
_symmetry.space_group_name_H-M   'P 1'
#
loop_
_entity.id
_entity.type
_entity.pdbx_description
1 polymer ?
#
loop_
_entity_poly.entity_id
_entity_poly.type
_entity_poly.pdbx_seq_one_letter_code
_entity_poly.pdbx_strand_id
1 'polypeptide(L)'
;KDVDDLVEKLSPIGDLDNLRHVVEEDIEIDQGIKDGIFYFNAERFWECHEAFEGVWKQCFGREKELVQGIILVAVAYAHAQANELSIGVAMLTRALEKLGSSPSMYHSIDVERIRTKSVEMQKINDLVLFEI
;
A
#
# COMPACT_ATOMS: atom_id res chain seq x y z
N LYS A 1 -13.03 -7.09 2.35
CA LYS A 1 -13.38 -5.71 2.26
C LYS A 1 -12.42 -4.96 1.38
N ASP A 2 -12.96 -4.15 0.49
CA ASP A 2 -12.18 -3.45 -0.50
C ASP A 2 -11.48 -2.23 0.11
N VAL A 3 -10.26 -1.95 -0.35
CA VAL A 3 -9.53 -0.74 0.03
C VAL A 3 -10.31 0.51 -0.34
N ASP A 4 -10.92 0.51 -1.52
CA ASP A 4 -11.68 1.67 -2.00
C ASP A 4 -12.89 1.98 -1.12
N ASP A 5 -13.56 0.95 -0.62
CA ASP A 5 -14.70 1.14 0.28
C ASP A 5 -14.29 1.82 1.58
N LEU A 6 -13.13 1.43 2.14
CA LEU A 6 -12.63 2.05 3.36
C LEU A 6 -12.30 3.52 3.14
N VAL A 7 -11.66 3.82 2.01
CA VAL A 7 -11.29 5.19 1.68
C VAL A 7 -12.54 6.06 1.52
N GLU A 8 -13.57 5.58 0.84
CA GLU A 8 -14.81 6.32 0.68
C GLU A 8 -15.48 6.64 2.01
N LYS A 9 -15.47 5.69 2.94
CA LYS A 9 -16.08 5.91 4.26
C LYS A 9 -15.34 6.95 5.06
N LEU A 10 -14.04 7.09 4.88
CA LEU A 10 -13.22 8.01 5.66
C LEU A 10 -13.13 9.39 5.03
N SER A 11 -13.28 9.50 3.71
CA SER A 11 -13.11 10.76 3.00
C SER A 11 -13.96 11.92 3.52
N PRO A 12 -15.27 11.74 3.78
CA PRO A 12 -16.08 12.87 4.28
C PRO A 12 -15.59 13.40 5.62
N ILE A 13 -15.00 12.56 6.43
CA ILE A 13 -14.46 12.97 7.73
C ILE A 13 -13.14 13.70 7.53
N GLY A 14 -12.31 13.20 6.60
CA GLY A 14 -11.00 13.77 6.33
C GLY A 14 -11.06 15.18 5.80
N ASP A 15 -12.07 15.49 4.99
CA ASP A 15 -12.21 16.82 4.38
C ASP A 15 -12.32 17.93 5.41
N LEU A 16 -13.02 17.68 6.50
CA LEU A 16 -13.17 18.68 7.56
C LEU A 16 -11.88 18.90 8.33
N ASP A 17 -11.09 17.86 8.52
CA ASP A 17 -9.84 17.93 9.25
C ASP A 17 -8.73 18.58 8.43
N ASN A 18 -8.74 18.38 7.11
CA ASN A 18 -7.72 18.94 6.22
C ASN A 18 -7.59 20.46 6.34
N LEU A 19 -8.69 21.16 6.55
CA LEU A 19 -8.64 22.60 6.69
C LEU A 19 -7.88 23.06 7.92
N ARG A 20 -7.79 22.21 8.93
CA ARG A 20 -7.12 22.54 10.19
C ARG A 20 -5.69 22.03 10.27
N HIS A 21 -5.35 21.00 9.49
CA HIS A 21 -4.09 20.27 9.64
C HIS A 21 -3.20 20.29 8.40
N VAL A 22 -3.36 21.30 7.54
CA VAL A 22 -2.53 21.43 6.34
C VAL A 22 -1.04 21.39 6.66
N VAL A 23 -0.65 22.02 7.76
CA VAL A 23 0.77 22.11 8.17
C VAL A 23 1.28 20.75 8.68
N GLU A 24 0.39 19.86 9.11
CA GLU A 24 0.75 18.58 9.71
C GLU A 24 0.73 17.43 8.73
N GLU A 25 0.26 17.64 7.49
CA GLU A 25 0.14 16.57 6.49
C GLU A 25 1.44 15.83 6.26
N ASP A 26 2.56 16.55 6.11
CA ASP A 26 3.85 15.91 5.84
C ASP A 26 4.29 15.02 6.99
N ILE A 27 4.04 15.44 8.22
CA ILE A 27 4.36 14.65 9.42
C ILE A 27 3.51 13.38 9.44
N GLU A 28 2.22 13.51 9.13
CA GLU A 28 1.32 12.36 9.11
C GLU A 28 1.71 11.36 8.02
N ILE A 29 2.11 11.86 6.85
CA ILE A 29 2.56 11.00 5.75
C ILE A 29 3.80 10.23 6.17
N ASP A 30 4.80 10.90 6.72
CA ASP A 30 6.03 10.25 7.17
C ASP A 30 5.75 9.18 8.21
N GLN A 31 4.91 9.49 9.18
CA GLN A 31 4.57 8.54 10.23
C GLN A 31 3.80 7.34 9.66
N GLY A 32 2.85 7.62 8.76
CA GLY A 32 2.09 6.55 8.11
C GLY A 32 2.98 5.61 7.31
N ILE A 33 3.98 6.16 6.63
CA ILE A 33 4.93 5.35 5.87
C ILE A 33 5.77 4.49 6.81
N LYS A 34 6.27 5.06 7.90
CA LYS A 34 7.05 4.30 8.89
C LYS A 34 6.23 3.17 9.50
N ASP A 35 4.99 3.46 9.85
CA ASP A 35 4.09 2.46 10.41
C ASP A 35 3.80 1.37 9.39
N GLY A 36 3.55 1.75 8.15
CA GLY A 36 3.29 0.80 7.07
C GLY A 36 4.46 -0.16 6.85
N ILE A 37 5.68 0.39 6.81
CA ILE A 37 6.91 -0.42 6.67
C ILE A 37 7.03 -1.39 7.84
N PHE A 38 6.84 -0.89 9.05
CA PHE A 38 6.95 -1.72 10.26
C PHE A 38 5.96 -2.89 10.20
N TYR A 39 4.71 -2.60 9.88
CA TYR A 39 3.68 -3.63 9.84
C TYR A 39 3.92 -4.62 8.71
N PHE A 40 4.34 -4.15 7.53
CA PHE A 40 4.66 -5.05 6.42
C PHE A 40 5.75 -6.03 6.81
N ASN A 41 6.84 -5.52 7.39
CA ASN A 41 7.98 -6.34 7.76
C ASN A 41 7.67 -7.27 8.94
N ALA A 42 6.66 -6.94 9.74
CA ALA A 42 6.19 -7.77 10.84
C ALA A 42 5.08 -8.74 10.41
N GLU A 43 4.77 -8.82 9.11
CA GLU A 43 3.73 -9.67 8.54
C GLU A 43 2.32 -9.34 9.07
N ARG A 44 2.13 -8.09 9.49
CA ARG A 44 0.83 -7.59 9.92
C ARG A 44 0.21 -6.80 8.78
N PHE A 45 -0.20 -7.53 7.75
CA PHE A 45 -0.54 -6.92 6.46
C PHE A 45 -1.84 -6.13 6.50
N TRP A 46 -2.78 -6.50 7.36
CA TRP A 46 -4.01 -5.72 7.49
C TRP A 46 -3.73 -4.35 8.09
N GLU A 47 -2.93 -4.30 9.16
CA GLU A 47 -2.53 -3.02 9.77
C GLU A 47 -1.66 -2.20 8.82
N CYS A 48 -0.81 -2.88 8.03
CA CYS A 48 -0.01 -2.23 7.00
C CYS A 48 -0.92 -1.52 5.99
N HIS A 49 -1.92 -2.22 5.51
CA HIS A 49 -2.91 -1.68 4.59
C HIS A 49 -3.57 -0.42 5.18
N GLU A 50 -3.97 -0.47 6.44
CA GLU A 50 -4.62 0.67 7.09
C GLU A 50 -3.67 1.87 7.22
N ALA A 51 -2.41 1.62 7.57
CA ALA A 51 -1.43 2.69 7.69
C ALA A 51 -1.20 3.39 6.35
N PHE A 52 -1.02 2.63 5.28
CA PHE A 52 -0.83 3.21 3.96
C PHE A 52 -2.09 3.86 3.40
N GLU A 53 -3.28 3.43 3.82
CA GLU A 53 -4.51 4.14 3.44
C GLU A 53 -4.52 5.57 3.97
N GLY A 54 -4.04 5.76 5.18
CA GLY A 54 -3.92 7.11 5.74
C GLY A 54 -3.00 7.99 4.91
N VAL A 55 -1.91 7.42 4.39
CA VAL A 55 -1.01 8.12 3.48
C VAL A 55 -1.71 8.41 2.15
N TRP A 56 -2.37 7.40 1.59
CA TRP A 56 -3.06 7.48 0.30
C TRP A 56 -4.07 8.64 0.25
N LYS A 57 -4.79 8.84 1.33
CA LYS A 57 -5.80 9.90 1.41
C LYS A 57 -5.21 11.29 1.23
N GLN A 58 -3.92 11.45 1.52
CA GLN A 58 -3.24 12.75 1.45
C GLN A 58 -2.44 12.94 0.17
N CYS A 59 -2.38 11.92 -0.68
CA CYS A 59 -1.60 11.95 -1.91
C CYS A 59 -2.45 12.32 -3.11
N PHE A 60 -1.80 12.78 -4.17
CA PHE A 60 -2.44 13.16 -5.42
C PHE A 60 -1.63 12.63 -6.60
N GLY A 61 -2.32 12.43 -7.74
CA GLY A 61 -1.68 12.09 -8.99
C GLY A 61 -0.90 10.77 -8.92
N ARG A 62 0.32 10.81 -9.45
CA ARG A 62 1.15 9.60 -9.52
C ARG A 62 1.56 9.07 -8.16
N GLU A 63 1.77 9.96 -7.21
CA GLU A 63 2.11 9.53 -5.85
C GLU A 63 0.97 8.70 -5.26
N LYS A 64 -0.27 9.13 -5.49
CA LYS A 64 -1.44 8.39 -5.03
C LYS A 64 -1.51 7.00 -5.65
N GLU A 65 -1.21 6.88 -6.93
CA GLU A 65 -1.19 5.58 -7.61
C GLU A 65 -0.08 4.69 -7.08
N LEU A 66 1.09 5.25 -6.82
CA LEU A 66 2.20 4.49 -6.24
C LEU A 66 1.82 3.91 -4.89
N VAL A 67 1.24 4.73 -4.02
CA VAL A 67 0.81 4.27 -2.69
C VAL A 67 -0.29 3.21 -2.82
N GLN A 68 -1.19 3.39 -3.79
CA GLN A 68 -2.23 2.39 -4.07
C GLN A 68 -1.60 1.04 -4.44
N GLY A 69 -0.54 1.07 -5.25
CA GLY A 69 0.18 -0.15 -5.60
C GLY A 69 0.77 -0.86 -4.39
N ILE A 70 1.37 -0.10 -3.48
CA ILE A 70 1.93 -0.66 -2.25
C ILE A 70 0.81 -1.27 -1.39
N ILE A 71 -0.32 -0.58 -1.29
CA ILE A 71 -1.48 -1.08 -0.55
C ILE A 71 -1.94 -2.43 -1.14
N LEU A 72 -2.01 -2.52 -2.45
CA LEU A 72 -2.45 -3.75 -3.11
C LEU A 72 -1.52 -4.93 -2.83
N VAL A 73 -0.21 -4.67 -2.72
CA VAL A 73 0.74 -5.72 -2.34
C VAL A 73 0.44 -6.21 -0.90
N ALA A 74 0.21 -5.29 0.03
CA ALA A 74 -0.13 -5.66 1.39
C ALA A 74 -1.45 -6.46 1.43
N VAL A 75 -2.45 -6.04 0.66
CA VAL A 75 -3.73 -6.75 0.58
C VAL A 75 -3.55 -8.13 -0.01
N ALA A 76 -2.63 -8.29 -0.98
CA ALA A 76 -2.32 -9.61 -1.55
C ALA A 76 -1.86 -10.59 -0.46
N TYR A 77 -0.96 -10.14 0.41
CA TYR A 77 -0.49 -10.98 1.51
C TYR A 77 -1.60 -11.25 2.54
N ALA A 78 -2.46 -10.27 2.79
CA ALA A 78 -3.57 -10.45 3.71
C ALA A 78 -4.52 -11.55 3.21
N HIS A 79 -4.79 -11.58 1.90
CA HIS A 79 -5.58 -12.65 1.31
C HIS A 79 -4.89 -14.01 1.46
N ALA A 80 -3.58 -14.04 1.24
CA ALA A 80 -2.82 -15.29 1.40
C ALA A 80 -2.90 -15.81 2.84
N GLN A 81 -2.83 -14.90 3.81
CA GLN A 81 -2.98 -15.29 5.23
C GLN A 81 -4.37 -15.84 5.54
N ALA A 82 -5.37 -15.45 4.76
CA ALA A 82 -6.74 -15.93 4.91
C ALA A 82 -7.01 -17.17 4.05
N ASN A 83 -5.97 -17.84 3.57
CA ASN A 83 -6.06 -19.02 2.71
C ASN A 83 -6.71 -18.74 1.35
N GLU A 84 -6.50 -17.52 0.85
CA GLU A 84 -7.01 -17.08 -0.44
C GLU A 84 -5.84 -16.73 -1.37
N LEU A 85 -4.92 -17.66 -1.52
CA LEU A 85 -3.67 -17.43 -2.26
C LEU A 85 -3.92 -17.00 -3.70
N SER A 86 -4.87 -17.62 -4.38
CA SER A 86 -5.14 -17.28 -5.77
C SER A 86 -5.61 -15.83 -5.92
N ILE A 87 -6.41 -15.35 -4.97
CA ILE A 87 -6.85 -13.96 -4.95
C ILE A 87 -5.64 -13.05 -4.70
N GLY A 88 -4.79 -13.43 -3.75
CA GLY A 88 -3.58 -12.68 -3.45
C GLY A 88 -2.68 -12.52 -4.66
N VAL A 89 -2.41 -13.62 -5.37
CA VAL A 89 -1.57 -13.58 -6.57
C VAL A 89 -2.20 -12.69 -7.65
N ALA A 90 -3.52 -12.78 -7.84
CA ALA A 90 -4.22 -11.95 -8.82
C ALA A 90 -4.10 -10.46 -8.47
N MET A 91 -4.05 -10.10 -7.19
CA MET A 91 -3.90 -8.70 -6.79
C MET A 91 -2.54 -8.12 -7.16
N LEU A 92 -1.52 -8.95 -7.32
CA LEU A 92 -0.19 -8.47 -7.75
C LEU A 92 -0.23 -7.85 -9.15
N THR A 93 -1.09 -8.36 -10.02
CA THR A 93 -1.27 -7.75 -11.35
C THR A 93 -1.76 -6.32 -11.21
N ARG A 94 -2.76 -6.11 -10.36
CA ARG A 94 -3.29 -4.76 -10.12
C ARG A 94 -2.25 -3.87 -9.46
N ALA A 95 -1.46 -4.43 -8.54
CA ALA A 95 -0.40 -3.67 -7.88
C ALA A 95 0.64 -3.20 -8.89
N LEU A 96 1.07 -4.08 -9.79
CA LEU A 96 2.05 -3.74 -10.81
C LEU A 96 1.53 -2.66 -11.76
N GLU A 97 0.26 -2.71 -12.12
CA GLU A 97 -0.35 -1.66 -12.94
C GLU A 97 -0.28 -0.30 -12.24
N LYS A 98 -0.57 -0.27 -10.94
CA LYS A 98 -0.53 0.99 -10.19
C LYS A 98 0.90 1.48 -9.97
N LEU A 99 1.84 0.58 -9.71
CA LEU A 99 3.24 0.96 -9.54
C LEU A 99 3.84 1.45 -10.86
N GLY A 100 3.50 0.78 -11.97
CA GLY A 100 3.87 1.23 -13.31
C GLY A 100 5.32 1.68 -13.42
N SER A 101 5.52 2.91 -13.90
CA SER A 101 6.83 3.51 -14.08
C SER A 101 7.23 4.39 -12.89
N SER A 102 6.71 4.10 -11.70
CA SER A 102 7.03 4.85 -10.49
C SER A 102 8.54 4.87 -10.23
N PRO A 103 9.04 5.87 -9.50
CA PRO A 103 10.46 5.92 -9.13
C PRO A 103 10.90 4.66 -8.41
N SER A 104 12.20 4.39 -8.41
CA SER A 104 12.75 3.21 -7.74
C SER A 104 12.68 3.31 -6.22
N MET A 105 12.59 4.53 -5.69
CA MET A 105 12.47 4.75 -4.24
C MET A 105 11.30 5.69 -3.95
N TYR A 106 10.61 5.43 -2.86
CA TYR A 106 9.56 6.31 -2.35
C TYR A 106 9.78 6.43 -0.85
N HIS A 107 10.22 7.59 -0.38
CA HIS A 107 10.71 7.78 0.98
C HIS A 107 11.80 6.72 1.23
N SER A 108 11.65 5.87 2.21
CA SER A 108 12.65 4.83 2.49
C SER A 108 12.25 3.47 1.91
N ILE A 109 11.18 3.43 1.10
CA ILE A 109 10.70 2.18 0.50
C ILE A 109 11.41 1.92 -0.82
N ASP A 110 11.96 0.72 -0.98
CA ASP A 110 12.56 0.28 -2.24
C ASP A 110 11.44 -0.23 -3.16
N VAL A 111 10.90 0.67 -3.97
CA VAL A 111 9.79 0.37 -4.87
C VAL A 111 10.22 -0.59 -5.97
N GLU A 112 11.47 -0.46 -6.44
CA GLU A 112 11.99 -1.37 -7.46
C GLU A 112 12.02 -2.81 -6.97
N ARG A 113 12.38 -3.00 -5.71
CA ARG A 113 12.36 -4.33 -5.10
C ARG A 113 10.95 -4.89 -5.04
N ILE A 114 9.97 -4.04 -4.69
CA ILE A 114 8.57 -4.46 -4.68
C ILE A 114 8.13 -4.91 -6.07
N ARG A 115 8.47 -4.14 -7.11
CA ARG A 115 8.13 -4.50 -8.49
C ARG A 115 8.76 -5.84 -8.90
N THR A 116 10.06 -5.98 -8.64
CA THR A 116 10.79 -7.19 -8.99
C THR A 116 10.22 -8.41 -8.29
N LYS A 117 9.98 -8.29 -6.98
CA LYS A 117 9.42 -9.40 -6.20
C LYS A 117 8.01 -9.74 -6.67
N SER A 118 7.21 -8.74 -6.99
CA SER A 118 5.84 -8.98 -7.46
C SER A 118 5.83 -9.75 -8.79
N VAL A 119 6.73 -9.40 -9.73
CA VAL A 119 6.84 -10.11 -11.00
C VAL A 119 7.29 -11.56 -10.76
N GLU A 120 8.27 -11.76 -9.88
CA GLU A 120 8.75 -13.11 -9.55
C GLU A 120 7.64 -13.97 -8.97
N MET A 121 6.87 -13.39 -8.04
CA MET A 121 5.77 -14.11 -7.39
C MET A 121 4.66 -14.46 -8.37
N GLN A 122 4.38 -13.59 -9.34
CA GLN A 122 3.42 -13.93 -10.40
C GLN A 122 3.90 -15.13 -11.21
N LYS A 123 5.19 -15.18 -11.54
CA LYS A 123 5.74 -16.27 -12.34
C LYS A 123 5.63 -17.61 -11.65
N ILE A 124 5.85 -17.65 -10.34
CA ILE A 124 5.77 -18.90 -9.59
C ILE A 124 4.36 -19.16 -9.05
N ASN A 125 3.44 -18.22 -9.25
CA ASN A 125 2.05 -18.31 -8.80
C ASN A 125 1.95 -18.55 -7.29
N ASP A 126 2.78 -17.84 -6.51
CA ASP A 126 2.86 -17.99 -5.06
C ASP A 126 3.36 -16.67 -4.46
N LEU A 127 3.15 -16.49 -3.17
CA LEU A 127 3.65 -15.33 -2.44
C LEU A 127 4.79 -15.75 -1.52
N VAL A 128 5.86 -14.94 -1.54
CA VAL A 128 7.06 -15.19 -0.74
C VAL A 128 7.30 -13.94 0.10
N LEU A 129 7.58 -14.11 1.37
CA LEU A 129 7.82 -12.97 2.27
C LEU A 129 9.11 -12.26 1.93
N PHE A 130 9.08 -10.92 2.00
CA PHE A 130 10.27 -10.09 1.88
C PHE A 130 10.01 -8.80 2.65
N GLU A 131 11.06 -8.03 2.89
CA GLU A 131 10.94 -6.77 3.64
C GLU A 131 10.99 -5.57 2.69
N ILE A 132 10.25 -4.55 3.04
CA ILE A 132 10.27 -3.29 2.29
C ILE A 132 10.95 -2.21 3.13
#